data_3d36ac5c716163e5679821452d052814
#
_entry.id   3d36ac5c716163e5679821452d052814
#
_cell.length_a   1.000
_cell.length_b   1.000
_cell.length_c   1.000
_cell.angle_alpha   90.00
_cell.angle_beta   90.00
_cell.angle_gamma   90.00
#
_symmetry.space_group_name_H-M   'P 1'
#
loop_
_entity.id
_entity.type
_entity.pdbx_description
1 polymer ?
#
loop_
_entity_poly.entity_id
_entity_poly.type
_entity_poly.pdbx_seq_one_letter_code
_entity_poly.pdbx_strand_id
1 'polypeptide(L)' 'MKGGQDWSRVEEERFEVVAVTLFGKIVVARYATLEQAEWQAGQLNEEAERNPRGYVQYLARPAERTAGDH' A
#
# COMPACT_ATOMS: atom_id res chain seq x y z
N MET A 1 27.28 -1.09 -10.71
CA MET A 1 26.87 -0.39 -10.10
C MET A 1 25.51 -0.02 -10.23
N LYS A 2 24.99 0.00 -11.28
CA LYS A 2 23.73 0.30 -11.38
C LYS A 2 22.86 -0.70 -10.85
N GLY A 3 23.20 -1.91 -10.88
CA GLY A 3 22.39 -2.94 -10.34
C GLY A 3 22.02 -2.71 -8.92
N GLY A 4 22.92 -2.15 -8.20
CA GLY A 4 22.66 -1.90 -6.82
C GLY A 4 21.52 -0.96 -6.62
N GLN A 5 21.36 -0.04 -7.52
CA GLN A 5 20.30 0.87 -7.34
C GLN A 5 18.98 0.21 -7.53
N ASP A 6 18.89 -0.72 -8.43
CA ASP A 6 17.65 -1.40 -8.62
C ASP A 6 17.24 -2.14 -7.39
N TRP A 7 18.21 -2.74 -6.72
CA TRP A 7 17.92 -3.42 -5.52
C TRP A 7 17.36 -2.51 -4.48
N SER A 8 17.92 -1.34 -4.36
CA SER A 8 17.44 -0.42 -3.39
C SER A 8 16.00 -0.07 -3.66
N ARG A 9 15.69 0.09 -4.90
CA ARG A 9 14.38 0.47 -5.22
C ARG A 9 13.38 -0.60 -4.82
N VAL A 10 13.71 -1.84 -5.02
CA VAL A 10 12.84 -2.90 -4.63
C VAL A 10 12.62 -2.90 -3.14
N GLU A 11 13.68 -2.65 -2.39
CA GLU A 11 13.53 -2.64 -0.97
C GLU A 11 12.78 -1.45 -0.48
N GLU A 12 12.78 -0.37 -1.23
CA GLU A 12 12.12 0.79 -0.78
C GLU A 12 10.61 0.65 -0.79
N GLU A 13 10.07 -0.30 -1.48
CA GLU A 13 8.62 -0.45 -1.50
C GLU A 13 8.20 -1.57 -0.58
N ARG A 14 8.52 -1.42 0.69
CA ARG A 14 8.26 -2.45 1.64
C ARG A 14 6.88 -2.43 2.23
N PHE A 15 6.15 -1.35 2.08
CA PHE A 15 4.83 -1.24 2.68
C PHE A 15 3.83 -0.87 1.62
N GLU A 16 2.61 -1.26 1.84
CA GLU A 16 1.59 -1.00 0.83
C GLU A 16 0.31 -0.54 1.49
N VAL A 17 -0.49 0.19 0.74
CA VAL A 17 -1.81 0.59 1.16
C VAL A 17 -2.80 -0.28 0.40
N VAL A 18 -3.72 -0.88 1.12
CA VAL A 18 -4.65 -1.82 0.55
C VAL A 18 -6.06 -1.30 0.74
N ALA A 19 -6.83 -1.34 -0.32
CA ALA A 19 -8.24 -0.99 -0.24
C ALA A 19 -9.02 -2.28 0.00
N VAL A 20 -9.78 -2.30 1.08
CA VAL A 20 -10.59 -3.44 1.43
C VAL A 20 -12.02 -3.13 1.06
N THR A 21 -12.58 -3.89 0.15
CA THR A 21 -13.93 -3.65 -0.32
C THR A 21 -14.76 -4.90 -0.12
N LEU A 22 -16.02 -4.78 -0.46
CA LEU A 22 -16.89 -5.93 -0.37
C LEU A 22 -16.48 -7.03 -1.33
N PHE A 23 -15.73 -6.66 -2.35
CA PHE A 23 -15.33 -7.63 -3.35
C PHE A 23 -13.92 -8.15 -3.13
N GLY A 24 -13.24 -7.68 -2.12
CA GLY A 24 -11.90 -8.17 -1.85
C GLY A 24 -10.94 -7.06 -1.58
N LYS A 25 -9.66 -7.38 -1.62
CA LYS A 25 -8.60 -6.43 -1.31
C LYS A 25 -7.81 -6.10 -2.54
N ILE A 26 -7.46 -4.84 -2.68
CA ILE A 26 -6.70 -4.39 -3.83
C ILE A 26 -5.57 -3.50 -3.33
N VAL A 27 -4.36 -3.76 -3.79
CA VAL A 27 -3.23 -2.91 -3.44
C VAL A 27 -3.31 -1.67 -4.30
N VAL A 28 -3.37 -0.51 -3.68
CA VAL A 28 -3.50 0.73 -4.44
C VAL A 28 -2.23 1.55 -4.49
N ALA A 29 -1.30 1.32 -3.58
CA ALA A 29 -0.05 2.08 -3.61
C ALA A 29 0.99 1.41 -2.76
N ARG A 30 2.25 1.74 -2.98
CA ARG A 30 3.34 1.19 -2.20
C ARG A 30 4.27 2.29 -1.77
N TYR A 31 4.88 2.12 -0.61
CA TYR A 31 5.71 3.15 -0.03
C TYR A 31 6.93 2.56 0.64
N ALA A 32 7.94 3.38 0.83
CA ALA A 32 9.17 2.92 1.43
C ALA A 32 9.06 2.73 2.94
N THR A 33 8.20 3.46 3.60
CA THR A 33 8.09 3.36 5.03
C THR A 33 6.64 3.15 5.45
N LEU A 34 6.48 2.56 6.61
CA LEU A 34 5.15 2.35 7.13
C LEU A 34 4.48 3.67 7.43
N GLU A 35 5.26 4.63 7.87
CA GLU A 35 4.72 5.92 8.21
C GLU A 35 4.07 6.57 7.00
N GLN A 36 4.73 6.50 5.86
CA GLN A 36 4.16 7.05 4.65
C GLN A 36 2.90 6.31 4.25
N ALA A 37 2.92 4.99 4.37
CA ALA A 37 1.76 4.21 4.00
C ALA A 37 0.58 4.52 4.91
N GLU A 38 0.86 4.67 6.20
CA GLU A 38 -0.21 4.98 7.13
C GLU A 38 -0.78 6.36 6.89
N TRP A 39 0.09 7.31 6.59
CA TRP A 39 -0.39 8.65 6.32
C TRP A 39 -1.30 8.66 5.11
N GLN A 40 -0.90 7.95 4.07
CA GLN A 40 -1.69 7.92 2.86
C GLN A 40 -3.01 7.18 3.09
N ALA A 41 -2.98 6.08 3.83
CA ALA A 41 -4.20 5.37 4.13
C ALA A 41 -5.17 6.26 4.90
N GLY A 42 -4.64 7.08 5.81
CA GLY A 42 -5.47 7.99 6.56
C GLY A 42 -6.13 9.02 5.66
N GLN A 43 -5.37 9.56 4.71
CA GLN A 43 -5.93 10.53 3.79
C GLN A 43 -7.03 9.91 2.94
N LEU A 44 -6.81 8.71 2.47
CA LEU A 44 -7.81 8.07 1.64
C LEU A 44 -9.05 7.73 2.44
N ASN A 45 -8.88 7.34 3.69
CA ASN A 45 -10.04 7.06 4.52
C ASN A 45 -10.83 8.32 4.80
N GLU A 46 -10.15 9.46 4.96
CA GLU A 46 -10.87 10.69 5.16
C GLU A 46 -11.67 11.07 3.93
N GLU A 47 -11.09 10.86 2.78
CA GLU A 47 -11.81 11.16 1.57
C GLU A 47 -13.00 10.24 1.42
N ALA A 48 -12.86 9.00 1.77
CA ALA A 48 -13.95 8.07 1.67
C ALA A 48 -15.09 8.46 2.60
N GLU A 49 -14.76 9.02 3.74
CA GLU A 49 -15.80 9.45 4.64
C GLU A 49 -16.56 10.63 4.09
N ARG A 50 -15.88 11.51 3.38
CA ARG A 50 -16.56 12.64 2.84
C ARG A 50 -17.43 12.29 1.67
N ASN A 51 -17.02 11.30 0.91
CA ASN A 51 -17.76 10.91 -0.27
C ASN A 51 -18.04 9.43 -0.26
N PRO A 52 -18.90 8.97 0.59
CA PRO A 52 -19.16 7.55 0.69
C PRO A 52 -19.89 7.05 -0.53
N ARG A 53 -19.19 6.33 -1.35
CA ARG A 53 -19.77 5.77 -2.47
C ARG A 53 -19.92 4.34 -2.39
N GLY A 54 -19.38 3.72 -1.51
CA GLY A 54 -19.46 2.31 -1.31
C GLY A 54 -18.76 2.06 -0.07
N TYR A 55 -18.48 0.82 0.23
CA TYR A 55 -17.85 0.45 1.43
C TYR A 55 -16.42 0.16 1.12
N VAL A 56 -15.53 1.04 1.45
CA VAL A 56 -14.12 0.81 1.21
C VAL A 56 -13.34 1.34 2.41
N GLN A 57 -12.32 0.61 2.81
CA GLN A 57 -11.49 1.00 3.90
C GLN A 57 -10.05 0.81 3.46
N TYR A 58 -9.19 1.74 3.81
CA TYR A 58 -7.79 1.66 3.40
C TYR A 58 -6.93 1.35 4.60
N LEU A 59 -5.96 0.46 4.42
CA LEU A 59 -5.04 0.19 5.50
C LEU A 59 -3.63 0.02 4.98
N ALA A 60 -2.67 0.30 5.86
CA ALA A 60 -1.27 0.15 5.53
C ALA A 60 -0.77 -1.15 6.13
N ARG A 61 0.07 -1.85 5.41
CA ARG A 61 0.61 -3.10 5.92
C ARG A 61 1.92 -3.40 5.21
N PRO A 62 2.74 -4.29 5.74
CA PRO A 62 3.94 -4.68 5.03
C PRO A 62 3.57 -5.36 3.73
N ALA A 63 4.32 -5.07 2.70
CA ALA A 63 4.05 -5.65 1.41
C ALA A 63 4.32 -7.14 1.44
N GLU A 64 3.48 -7.90 0.78
CA GLU A 64 3.70 -9.32 0.73
C GLU A 64 4.62 -9.65 -0.38
N ARG A 65 5.54 -10.52 -0.14
CA ARG A 65 6.51 -10.85 -1.13
C ARG A 65 6.44 -12.28 -1.51
N THR A 66 5.32 -12.81 -1.49
CA THR A 66 5.23 -14.20 -1.71
C THR A 66 5.54 -14.59 -3.06
N ALA A 67 5.34 -13.72 -3.96
CA ALA A 67 5.55 -14.11 -5.28
C ALA A 67 6.86 -14.65 -5.52
N GLY A 68 7.81 -14.02 -5.08
CA GLY A 68 9.08 -14.49 -5.39
C GLY A 68 9.42 -15.64 -4.59
N ASP A 69 8.70 -15.85 -3.65
CA ASP A 69 8.99 -16.82 -2.77
C ASP A 69 9.04 -18.11 -3.22
N HIS A 70 8.82 -18.32 -4.11
CA HIS A 70 8.99 -19.59 -4.43
C HIS A 70 8.65 -19.74 -5.68
#